data_755f9e03b56691ef392c5619352c1f8f
#
_entry.id   755f9e03b56691ef392c5619352c1f8f
#
_cell.length_a   1.000
_cell.length_b   1.000
_cell.length_c   1.000
_cell.angle_alpha   90.00
_cell.angle_beta   90.00
_cell.angle_gamma   90.00
#
_symmetry.space_group_name_H-M   'P 1'
#
loop_
_entity.id
_entity.type
_entity.pdbx_description
1 polymer ?
#
loop_
_entity_poly.entity_id
_entity_poly.type
_entity_poly.pdbx_seq_one_letter_code
_entity_poly.pdbx_strand_id
1 'polypeptide(L)'
;MLPNAHYMDNQAEIQWSMRAVLMDWLIQVHHRFSLLPETLFLCVNYIDRFLSCKIVSLGKLQLVGATAIFVAAKYEEINCPGVNEIVYMVDGGYTVDEILKAERFMLSMLQFELGWPGPMSFLRRISKADDYDLETRTLAKYFLEVTIMDERFVATPPSFTAAGAHCLARLMLKKGDWGAAHIHYSGYTWAQLKPLVTMILECCENPQKHHSAVFEKYSDRRYKRASGFVRGEMEKGFQLPTLPTSISMNSLSSYTAGDDYDFESRESAKRFIQVKA
;
A
#
# COMPACT_ATOMS: atom_id res chain seq x y z
N MET A 1 12.70 -7.03 -3.10
CA MET A 1 11.90 -6.31 -4.12
C MET A 1 11.34 -4.95 -3.61
N LEU A 2 11.87 -4.41 -2.54
CA LEU A 2 11.58 -3.02 -2.16
C LEU A 2 12.48 -2.08 -2.98
N PRO A 3 11.98 -0.91 -3.41
CA PRO A 3 12.79 0.12 -4.04
C PRO A 3 13.75 0.75 -3.03
N ASN A 4 14.75 1.49 -3.53
CA ASN A 4 15.62 2.31 -2.68
C ASN A 4 14.83 3.55 -2.21
N ALA A 5 14.78 3.81 -0.90
CA ALA A 5 14.08 4.97 -0.34
C ALA A 5 14.62 6.32 -0.86
N HIS A 6 15.91 6.37 -1.21
CA HIS A 6 16.63 7.57 -1.62
C HIS A 6 16.97 7.59 -3.12
N TYR A 7 16.22 6.87 -3.96
CA TYR A 7 16.54 6.78 -5.37
C TYR A 7 16.46 8.15 -6.09
N MET A 8 15.64 9.05 -5.58
CA MET A 8 15.45 10.36 -6.19
C MET A 8 16.71 11.23 -6.11
N ASP A 9 17.58 11.00 -5.11
CA ASP A 9 18.84 11.73 -4.96
C ASP A 9 19.82 11.48 -6.13
N ASN A 10 19.63 10.36 -6.85
CA ASN A 10 20.42 10.01 -8.03
C ASN A 10 19.77 10.47 -9.35
N GLN A 11 18.58 11.04 -9.31
CA GLN A 11 17.88 11.53 -10.49
C GLN A 11 18.28 12.98 -10.81
N ALA A 12 18.66 13.25 -12.06
CA ALA A 12 19.18 14.57 -12.45
C ALA A 12 18.07 15.59 -12.78
N GLU A 13 16.94 15.13 -13.33
CA GLU A 13 15.90 16.03 -13.89
C GLU A 13 14.54 15.89 -13.19
N ILE A 14 14.34 14.85 -12.39
CA ILE A 14 13.06 14.59 -11.72
C ILE A 14 13.18 14.73 -10.21
N GLN A 15 12.06 15.05 -9.59
CA GLN A 15 11.91 15.27 -8.14
C GLN A 15 10.66 14.55 -7.60
N TRP A 16 10.56 14.41 -6.28
CA TRP A 16 9.40 13.81 -5.63
C TRP A 16 8.06 14.45 -6.00
N SER A 17 8.04 15.77 -6.18
CA SER A 17 6.84 16.47 -6.65
C SER A 17 6.37 16.01 -8.04
N MET A 18 7.31 15.69 -8.93
CA MET A 18 6.99 15.18 -10.28
C MET A 18 6.50 13.72 -10.21
N ARG A 19 7.07 12.92 -9.29
CA ARG A 19 6.54 11.59 -8.99
C ARG A 19 5.09 11.68 -8.48
N ALA A 20 4.78 12.61 -7.58
CA ALA A 20 3.42 12.80 -7.09
C ALA A 20 2.43 13.11 -8.22
N VAL A 21 2.80 13.97 -9.18
CA VAL A 21 1.98 14.25 -10.37
C VAL A 21 1.79 12.98 -11.22
N LEU A 22 2.84 12.18 -11.41
CA LEU A 22 2.74 10.92 -12.12
C LEU A 22 1.78 9.94 -11.41
N MET A 23 1.88 9.82 -10.08
CA MET A 23 1.01 8.93 -9.29
C MET A 23 -0.46 9.39 -9.36
N ASP A 24 -0.72 10.69 -9.27
CA ASP A 24 -2.07 11.25 -9.41
C ASP A 24 -2.70 10.89 -10.76
N TRP A 25 -1.95 11.06 -11.85
CA TRP A 25 -2.36 10.65 -13.19
C TRP A 25 -2.59 9.14 -13.29
N LEU A 26 -1.69 8.31 -12.73
CA LEU A 26 -1.84 6.85 -12.75
C LEU A 26 -3.08 6.36 -12.01
N ILE A 27 -3.45 7.00 -10.89
CA ILE A 27 -4.66 6.68 -10.14
C ILE A 27 -5.91 6.97 -10.99
N GLN A 28 -5.94 8.08 -11.73
CA GLN A 28 -7.03 8.39 -12.65
C GLN A 28 -7.13 7.35 -13.77
N VAL A 29 -6.00 6.99 -14.35
CA VAL A 29 -5.89 5.96 -15.39
C VAL A 29 -6.38 4.60 -14.88
N HIS A 30 -5.87 4.16 -13.74
CA HIS A 30 -6.28 2.93 -13.07
C HIS A 30 -7.79 2.90 -12.81
N HIS A 31 -8.35 4.02 -12.33
CA HIS A 31 -9.78 4.15 -12.09
C HIS A 31 -10.60 4.07 -13.38
N ARG A 32 -10.16 4.73 -14.44
CA ARG A 32 -10.82 4.74 -15.76
C ARG A 32 -10.91 3.36 -16.38
N PHE A 33 -9.85 2.56 -16.27
CA PHE A 33 -9.83 1.17 -16.76
C PHE A 33 -10.45 0.16 -15.79
N SER A 34 -10.88 0.61 -14.61
CA SER A 34 -11.45 -0.25 -13.56
C SER A 34 -10.54 -1.43 -13.19
N LEU A 35 -9.23 -1.21 -13.17
CA LEU A 35 -8.22 -2.22 -12.83
C LEU A 35 -8.29 -2.63 -11.35
N LEU A 36 -7.75 -3.79 -11.04
CA LEU A 36 -7.66 -4.30 -9.67
C LEU A 36 -6.76 -3.41 -8.80
N PRO A 37 -7.05 -3.23 -7.52
CA PRO A 37 -6.17 -2.50 -6.62
C PRO A 37 -4.74 -3.07 -6.59
N GLU A 38 -4.61 -4.39 -6.71
CA GLU A 38 -3.34 -5.11 -6.80
C GLU A 38 -2.48 -4.59 -7.96
N THR A 39 -3.09 -4.33 -9.12
CA THR A 39 -2.44 -3.78 -10.32
C THR A 39 -1.86 -2.39 -10.06
N LEU A 40 -2.56 -1.52 -9.32
CA LEU A 40 -2.06 -0.19 -8.97
C LEU A 40 -0.79 -0.27 -8.12
N PHE A 41 -0.81 -1.04 -7.04
CA PHE A 41 0.34 -1.17 -6.14
C PHE A 41 1.53 -1.84 -6.84
N LEU A 42 1.27 -2.80 -7.72
CA LEU A 42 2.28 -3.46 -8.52
C LEU A 42 2.93 -2.47 -9.51
N CYS A 43 2.12 -1.66 -10.18
CA CYS A 43 2.58 -0.59 -11.08
C CYS A 43 3.51 0.39 -10.33
N VAL A 44 3.12 0.87 -9.16
CA VAL A 44 3.94 1.77 -8.33
C VAL A 44 5.26 1.12 -7.93
N ASN A 45 5.24 -0.14 -7.52
CA ASN A 45 6.46 -0.89 -7.21
C ASN A 45 7.41 -0.98 -8.42
N TYR A 46 6.88 -1.22 -9.62
CA TYR A 46 7.71 -1.26 -10.83
C TYR A 46 8.33 0.10 -11.16
N ILE A 47 7.58 1.19 -11.02
CA ILE A 47 8.09 2.55 -11.23
C ILE A 47 9.23 2.84 -10.26
N ASP A 48 9.00 2.67 -8.96
CA ASP A 48 9.98 3.02 -7.94
C ASP A 48 11.25 2.15 -8.03
N ARG A 49 11.11 0.86 -8.37
CA ARG A 49 12.25 -0.03 -8.62
C ARG A 49 12.99 0.35 -9.91
N PHE A 50 12.28 0.68 -10.97
CA PHE A 50 12.89 1.13 -12.22
C PHE A 50 13.68 2.43 -12.01
N LEU A 51 13.08 3.41 -11.35
CA LEU A 51 13.74 4.69 -11.01
C LEU A 51 14.90 4.52 -10.02
N SER A 52 14.91 3.44 -9.23
CA SER A 52 16.05 3.08 -8.37
C SER A 52 17.28 2.61 -9.16
N CYS A 53 17.06 2.10 -10.38
CA CYS A 53 18.11 1.51 -11.22
C CYS A 53 18.49 2.39 -12.43
N LYS A 54 17.62 3.32 -12.84
CA LYS A 54 17.79 4.09 -14.08
C LYS A 54 17.49 5.57 -13.89
N ILE A 55 18.40 6.42 -14.34
CA ILE A 55 18.18 7.87 -14.47
C ILE A 55 17.23 8.12 -15.64
N VAL A 56 16.20 8.94 -15.40
CA VAL A 56 15.13 9.24 -16.36
C VAL A 56 14.99 10.75 -16.54
N SER A 57 14.89 11.21 -17.78
CA SER A 57 14.57 12.61 -18.06
C SER A 57 13.09 12.90 -17.79
N LEU A 58 12.78 14.14 -17.46
CA LEU A 58 11.41 14.59 -17.19
C LEU A 58 10.46 14.24 -18.36
N GLY A 59 10.90 14.44 -19.60
CA GLY A 59 10.10 14.15 -20.80
C GLY A 59 9.79 12.66 -21.02
N LYS A 60 10.46 11.74 -20.28
CA LYS A 60 10.19 10.29 -20.36
C LYS A 60 9.49 9.74 -19.13
N LEU A 61 9.22 10.56 -18.11
CA LEU A 61 8.62 10.10 -16.86
C LEU A 61 7.21 9.52 -17.08
N GLN A 62 6.39 10.16 -17.93
CA GLN A 62 5.06 9.64 -18.29
C GLN A 62 5.14 8.31 -19.04
N LEU A 63 6.15 8.12 -19.90
CA LEU A 63 6.39 6.86 -20.60
C LEU A 63 6.69 5.73 -19.59
N VAL A 64 7.48 6.01 -18.56
CA VAL A 64 7.75 5.05 -17.49
C VAL A 64 6.45 4.63 -16.79
N GLY A 65 5.59 5.59 -16.45
CA GLY A 65 4.29 5.31 -15.83
C GLY A 65 3.36 4.49 -16.71
N ALA A 66 3.21 4.90 -17.99
CA ALA A 66 2.38 4.19 -18.97
C ALA A 66 2.87 2.76 -19.22
N THR A 67 4.18 2.58 -19.28
CA THR A 67 4.78 1.25 -19.44
C THR A 67 4.58 0.39 -18.19
N ALA A 68 4.75 0.96 -17.01
CA ALA A 68 4.60 0.25 -15.75
C ALA A 68 3.16 -0.25 -15.53
N ILE A 69 2.16 0.59 -15.81
CA ILE A 69 0.75 0.15 -15.68
C ILE A 69 0.39 -0.90 -16.72
N PHE A 70 0.95 -0.81 -17.93
CA PHE A 70 0.77 -1.82 -18.97
C PHE A 70 1.35 -3.18 -18.57
N VAL A 71 2.59 -3.20 -18.05
CA VAL A 71 3.24 -4.43 -17.58
C VAL A 71 2.50 -4.99 -16.35
N ALA A 72 2.10 -4.13 -15.41
CA ALA A 72 1.36 -4.56 -14.22
C ALA A 72 -0.01 -5.15 -14.58
N ALA A 73 -0.74 -4.53 -15.51
CA ALA A 73 -2.01 -5.05 -15.97
C ALA A 73 -1.86 -6.40 -16.70
N LYS A 74 -0.85 -6.57 -17.54
CA LYS A 74 -0.57 -7.87 -18.18
C LYS A 74 -0.24 -8.97 -17.17
N TYR A 75 0.34 -8.61 -16.03
CA TYR A 75 0.72 -9.58 -14.99
C TYR A 75 -0.46 -9.96 -14.09
N GLU A 76 -1.32 -9.00 -13.71
CA GLU A 76 -2.32 -9.17 -12.66
C GLU A 76 -3.75 -9.35 -13.20
N GLU A 77 -4.09 -8.73 -14.34
CA GLU A 77 -5.46 -8.69 -14.85
C GLU A 77 -5.76 -9.89 -15.78
N ILE A 78 -7.01 -10.37 -15.73
CA ILE A 78 -7.49 -11.34 -16.71
C ILE A 78 -7.69 -10.67 -18.08
N ASN A 79 -8.30 -9.48 -18.08
CA ASN A 79 -8.53 -8.67 -19.26
C ASN A 79 -7.67 -7.40 -19.15
N CYS A 80 -6.44 -7.45 -19.66
CA CYS A 80 -5.57 -6.28 -19.66
C CYS A 80 -5.89 -5.33 -20.82
N PRO A 81 -5.71 -4.00 -20.63
CA PRO A 81 -5.79 -3.03 -21.72
C PRO A 81 -4.81 -3.36 -22.85
N GLY A 82 -5.25 -3.18 -24.10
CA GLY A 82 -4.39 -3.30 -25.28
C GLY A 82 -3.41 -2.14 -25.40
N VAL A 83 -2.31 -2.33 -26.14
CA VAL A 83 -1.29 -1.29 -26.34
C VAL A 83 -1.87 0.00 -26.94
N ASN A 84 -2.87 -0.10 -27.81
CA ASN A 84 -3.54 1.06 -28.42
C ASN A 84 -4.32 1.89 -27.37
N GLU A 85 -4.88 1.23 -26.36
CA GLU A 85 -5.57 1.91 -25.25
C GLU A 85 -4.55 2.65 -24.37
N ILE A 86 -3.35 2.09 -24.19
CA ILE A 86 -2.25 2.79 -23.51
C ILE A 86 -1.79 4.03 -24.31
N VAL A 87 -1.63 3.89 -25.63
CA VAL A 87 -1.30 5.06 -26.50
C VAL A 87 -2.36 6.14 -26.43
N TYR A 88 -3.64 5.76 -26.43
CA TYR A 88 -4.74 6.70 -26.25
C TYR A 88 -4.68 7.44 -24.91
N MET A 89 -4.27 6.77 -23.84
CA MET A 89 -4.17 7.37 -22.51
C MET A 89 -3.06 8.40 -22.35
N VAL A 90 -1.99 8.26 -23.13
CA VAL A 90 -0.90 9.25 -23.16
C VAL A 90 -1.13 10.31 -24.24
N ASP A 91 -2.40 10.45 -24.71
CA ASP A 91 -2.84 11.43 -25.71
C ASP A 91 -1.99 11.42 -27.00
N GLY A 92 -1.59 10.22 -27.42
CA GLY A 92 -0.73 10.05 -28.60
C GLY A 92 0.70 10.58 -28.43
N GLY A 93 1.12 10.93 -27.22
CA GLY A 93 2.48 11.41 -26.94
C GLY A 93 3.57 10.40 -27.24
N TYR A 94 3.20 9.10 -27.35
CA TYR A 94 4.10 7.99 -27.72
C TYR A 94 3.42 7.05 -28.70
N THR A 95 4.22 6.49 -29.60
CA THR A 95 3.77 5.49 -30.57
C THR A 95 3.69 4.09 -29.93
N VAL A 96 2.97 3.17 -30.59
CA VAL A 96 2.90 1.76 -30.18
C VAL A 96 4.32 1.17 -30.05
N ASP A 97 5.20 1.44 -31.03
CA ASP A 97 6.58 0.94 -31.04
C ASP A 97 7.39 1.47 -29.84
N GLU A 98 7.20 2.72 -29.44
CA GLU A 98 7.87 3.29 -28.27
C GLU A 98 7.40 2.62 -26.97
N ILE A 99 6.11 2.40 -26.80
CA ILE A 99 5.56 1.69 -25.64
C ILE A 99 6.10 0.26 -25.58
N LEU A 100 6.10 -0.47 -26.69
CA LEU A 100 6.60 -1.86 -26.74
C LEU A 100 8.12 -1.95 -26.54
N LYS A 101 8.89 -0.96 -26.99
CA LYS A 101 10.33 -0.86 -26.70
C LYS A 101 10.57 -0.57 -25.23
N ALA A 102 9.81 0.37 -24.66
CA ALA A 102 9.88 0.72 -23.23
C ALA A 102 9.50 -0.48 -22.35
N GLU A 103 8.49 -1.25 -22.73
CA GLU A 103 8.10 -2.48 -22.04
C GLU A 103 9.27 -3.48 -21.95
N ARG A 104 9.87 -3.84 -23.11
CA ARG A 104 11.02 -4.75 -23.13
C ARG A 104 12.18 -4.24 -22.28
N PHE A 105 12.44 -2.94 -22.33
CA PHE A 105 13.48 -2.31 -21.54
C PHE A 105 13.17 -2.36 -20.05
N MET A 106 11.93 -2.04 -19.63
CA MET A 106 11.52 -2.12 -18.23
C MET A 106 11.61 -3.55 -17.69
N LEU A 107 11.14 -4.54 -18.44
CA LEU A 107 11.23 -5.95 -18.06
C LEU A 107 12.68 -6.38 -17.84
N SER A 108 13.59 -5.97 -18.73
CA SER A 108 15.04 -6.25 -18.59
C SER A 108 15.61 -5.58 -17.33
N MET A 109 15.29 -4.31 -17.07
CA MET A 109 15.77 -3.59 -15.90
C MET A 109 15.24 -4.15 -14.58
N LEU A 110 14.01 -4.67 -14.59
CA LEU A 110 13.40 -5.36 -13.46
C LEU A 110 13.83 -6.82 -13.35
N GLN A 111 14.70 -7.31 -14.27
CA GLN A 111 15.19 -8.69 -14.34
C GLN A 111 14.06 -9.73 -14.41
N PHE A 112 12.91 -9.37 -14.98
CA PHE A 112 11.68 -10.17 -15.02
C PHE A 112 11.15 -10.57 -13.62
N GLU A 113 11.66 -9.97 -12.56
CA GLU A 113 11.15 -10.17 -11.20
C GLU A 113 9.87 -9.35 -10.98
N LEU A 114 8.74 -9.84 -11.46
CA LEU A 114 7.46 -9.12 -11.45
C LEU A 114 6.60 -9.46 -10.23
N GLY A 115 6.73 -10.66 -9.68
CA GLY A 115 5.96 -11.09 -8.51
C GLY A 115 6.37 -10.36 -7.23
N TRP A 116 5.51 -9.47 -6.73
CA TRP A 116 5.73 -8.74 -5.49
C TRP A 116 4.48 -8.82 -4.59
N PRO A 117 4.63 -9.22 -3.31
CA PRO A 117 3.52 -9.29 -2.39
C PRO A 117 3.10 -7.88 -1.97
N GLY A 118 2.15 -7.29 -2.69
CA GLY A 118 1.60 -5.98 -2.43
C GLY A 118 0.73 -5.92 -1.15
N PRO A 119 0.36 -4.70 -0.70
CA PRO A 119 -0.32 -4.49 0.57
C PRO A 119 -1.72 -5.12 0.64
N MET A 120 -2.35 -5.37 -0.50
CA MET A 120 -3.71 -5.92 -0.58
C MET A 120 -3.82 -7.34 0.00
N SER A 121 -2.81 -8.18 -0.22
CA SER A 121 -2.75 -9.53 0.36
C SER A 121 -2.66 -9.50 1.88
N PHE A 122 -1.84 -8.59 2.42
CA PHE A 122 -1.70 -8.39 3.86
C PHE A 122 -2.96 -7.76 4.46
N LEU A 123 -3.58 -6.78 3.81
CA LEU A 123 -4.85 -6.20 4.24
C LEU A 123 -5.95 -7.27 4.33
N ARG A 124 -6.04 -8.16 3.32
CA ARG A 124 -6.99 -9.28 3.34
C ARG A 124 -6.76 -10.19 4.55
N ARG A 125 -5.50 -10.52 4.85
CA ARG A 125 -5.13 -11.34 6.00
C ARG A 125 -5.50 -10.66 7.33
N ILE A 126 -5.17 -9.39 7.50
CA ILE A 126 -5.44 -8.63 8.73
C ILE A 126 -6.93 -8.46 8.95
N SER A 127 -7.70 -8.22 7.89
CA SER A 127 -9.15 -8.00 7.98
C SER A 127 -9.93 -9.22 8.50
N LYS A 128 -9.29 -10.40 8.57
CA LYS A 128 -9.87 -11.58 9.22
C LYS A 128 -10.10 -11.36 10.72
N ALA A 129 -9.30 -10.50 11.37
CA ALA A 129 -9.50 -10.13 12.78
C ALA A 129 -10.82 -9.37 13.02
N ASP A 130 -11.42 -8.82 11.97
CA ASP A 130 -12.68 -8.05 12.00
C ASP A 130 -13.76 -8.72 11.13
N ASP A 131 -13.71 -10.02 10.96
CA ASP A 131 -14.66 -10.78 10.14
C ASP A 131 -14.88 -10.16 8.75
N TYR A 132 -13.81 -9.63 8.15
CA TYR A 132 -13.79 -8.96 6.85
C TYR A 132 -14.72 -7.76 6.74
N ASP A 133 -14.92 -7.00 7.82
CA ASP A 133 -15.77 -5.82 7.83
C ASP A 133 -15.49 -4.89 6.63
N LEU A 134 -16.52 -4.71 5.82
CA LEU A 134 -16.39 -4.01 4.54
C LEU A 134 -16.06 -2.52 4.71
N GLU A 135 -16.56 -1.90 5.75
CA GLU A 135 -16.34 -0.47 5.99
C GLU A 135 -14.89 -0.20 6.39
N THR A 136 -14.37 -0.95 7.35
CA THR A 136 -12.96 -0.89 7.76
C THR A 136 -12.03 -1.19 6.59
N ARG A 137 -12.33 -2.21 5.79
CA ARG A 137 -11.53 -2.56 4.62
C ARG A 137 -11.55 -1.46 3.54
N THR A 138 -12.69 -0.83 3.31
CA THR A 138 -12.79 0.24 2.32
C THR A 138 -11.99 1.46 2.76
N LEU A 139 -12.11 1.83 4.03
CA LEU A 139 -11.34 2.94 4.59
C LEU A 139 -9.83 2.64 4.62
N ALA A 140 -9.44 1.41 4.98
CA ALA A 140 -8.05 0.99 4.92
C ALA A 140 -7.46 1.03 3.50
N LYS A 141 -8.25 0.68 2.47
CA LYS A 141 -7.83 0.83 1.06
C LYS A 141 -7.59 2.30 0.69
N TYR A 142 -8.45 3.21 1.15
CA TYR A 142 -8.22 4.63 0.96
C TYR A 142 -6.88 5.07 1.54
N PHE A 143 -6.59 4.73 2.80
CA PHE A 143 -5.31 5.06 3.43
C PHE A 143 -4.12 4.41 2.72
N LEU A 144 -4.26 3.18 2.22
CA LEU A 144 -3.21 2.55 1.42
C LEU A 144 -2.93 3.32 0.13
N GLU A 145 -3.96 3.79 -0.57
CA GLU A 145 -3.75 4.60 -1.78
C GLU A 145 -3.18 6.00 -1.45
N VAL A 146 -3.52 6.58 -0.30
CA VAL A 146 -2.89 7.82 0.19
C VAL A 146 -1.38 7.67 0.33
N THR A 147 -0.88 6.52 0.83
CA THR A 147 0.56 6.30 0.99
C THR A 147 1.33 6.24 -0.34
N ILE A 148 0.67 5.98 -1.47
CA ILE A 148 1.31 5.99 -2.79
C ILE A 148 1.88 7.38 -3.14
N MET A 149 1.23 8.43 -2.65
CA MET A 149 1.55 9.81 -3.00
C MET A 149 2.76 10.38 -2.25
N ASP A 150 3.13 9.77 -1.12
CA ASP A 150 4.15 10.31 -0.22
C ASP A 150 5.44 9.47 -0.25
N GLU A 151 6.57 10.14 -0.41
CA GLU A 151 7.91 9.56 -0.52
C GLU A 151 8.34 8.76 0.71
N ARG A 152 7.85 9.13 1.90
CA ARG A 152 8.17 8.48 3.18
C ARG A 152 7.77 6.99 3.21
N PHE A 153 6.85 6.57 2.33
CA PHE A 153 6.36 5.18 2.30
C PHE A 153 7.03 4.32 1.22
N VAL A 154 7.87 4.87 0.35
CA VAL A 154 8.44 4.19 -0.83
C VAL A 154 9.12 2.87 -0.49
N ALA A 155 9.96 2.83 0.54
CA ALA A 155 10.65 1.61 0.99
C ALA A 155 9.97 0.91 2.18
N THR A 156 8.76 1.33 2.54
CA THR A 156 8.02 0.73 3.66
C THR A 156 7.54 -0.67 3.29
N PRO A 157 7.75 -1.69 4.14
CA PRO A 157 7.24 -3.03 3.89
C PRO A 157 5.71 -3.04 3.69
N PRO A 158 5.19 -3.71 2.66
CA PRO A 158 3.74 -3.74 2.37
C PRO A 158 2.89 -4.26 3.52
N SER A 159 3.41 -5.23 4.29
CA SER A 159 2.74 -5.76 5.49
C SER A 159 2.58 -4.70 6.58
N PHE A 160 3.59 -3.85 6.76
CA PHE A 160 3.59 -2.78 7.75
C PHE A 160 2.63 -1.65 7.34
N THR A 161 2.67 -1.24 6.06
CA THR A 161 1.74 -0.25 5.51
C THR A 161 0.28 -0.73 5.59
N ALA A 162 0.02 -2.00 5.25
CA ALA A 162 -1.31 -2.59 5.36
C ALA A 162 -1.84 -2.63 6.80
N ALA A 163 -0.97 -2.95 7.77
CA ALA A 163 -1.31 -2.96 9.18
C ALA A 163 -1.61 -1.55 9.71
N GLY A 164 -0.79 -0.56 9.35
CA GLY A 164 -1.01 0.84 9.73
C GLY A 164 -2.30 1.41 9.16
N ALA A 165 -2.56 1.19 7.88
CA ALA A 165 -3.78 1.63 7.21
C ALA A 165 -5.04 0.98 7.84
N HIS A 166 -5.00 -0.32 8.13
CA HIS A 166 -6.11 -1.00 8.78
C HIS A 166 -6.32 -0.54 10.22
N CYS A 167 -5.23 -0.33 10.97
CA CYS A 167 -5.28 0.20 12.32
C CYS A 167 -5.91 1.60 12.36
N LEU A 168 -5.48 2.53 11.50
CA LEU A 168 -6.05 3.87 11.40
C LEU A 168 -7.54 3.83 11.04
N ALA A 169 -7.93 2.96 10.10
CA ALA A 169 -9.32 2.78 9.71
C ALA A 169 -10.19 2.36 10.91
N ARG A 170 -9.74 1.40 11.70
CA ARG A 170 -10.45 0.96 12.92
C ARG A 170 -10.59 2.08 13.95
N LEU A 171 -9.49 2.80 14.23
CA LEU A 171 -9.49 3.89 15.21
C LEU A 171 -10.46 4.99 14.78
N MET A 172 -10.44 5.40 13.52
CA MET A 172 -11.31 6.45 13.00
C MET A 172 -12.78 6.03 12.98
N LEU A 173 -13.08 4.76 12.69
CA LEU A 173 -14.42 4.17 12.76
C LEU A 173 -14.85 3.79 14.19
N LYS A 174 -14.01 4.04 15.20
CA LYS A 174 -14.29 3.74 16.63
C LYS A 174 -14.63 2.26 16.88
N LYS A 175 -13.96 1.34 16.15
CA LYS A 175 -14.17 -0.11 16.24
C LYS A 175 -13.28 -0.79 17.30
N GLY A 176 -12.86 -0.01 18.30
CA GLY A 176 -12.04 -0.49 19.42
C GLY A 176 -10.55 -0.53 19.13
N ASP A 177 -9.79 -1.00 20.11
CA ASP A 177 -8.33 -0.98 20.13
C ASP A 177 -7.71 -2.05 19.21
N TRP A 178 -6.42 -1.90 18.95
CA TRP A 178 -5.61 -2.89 18.25
C TRP A 178 -5.29 -4.06 19.17
N GLY A 179 -6.14 -5.09 19.17
CA GLY A 179 -6.09 -6.20 20.10
C GLY A 179 -5.23 -7.38 19.64
N ALA A 180 -5.21 -8.46 20.43
CA ALA A 180 -4.38 -9.65 20.20
C ALA A 180 -4.63 -10.32 18.84
N ALA A 181 -5.87 -10.37 18.36
CA ALA A 181 -6.20 -10.91 17.03
C ALA A 181 -5.52 -10.10 15.91
N HIS A 182 -5.53 -8.77 15.99
CA HIS A 182 -4.88 -7.89 15.00
C HIS A 182 -3.36 -8.08 15.01
N ILE A 183 -2.75 -8.19 16.21
CA ILE A 183 -1.32 -8.49 16.36
C ILE A 183 -1.00 -9.86 15.75
N HIS A 184 -1.83 -10.87 15.98
CA HIS A 184 -1.64 -12.20 15.42
C HIS A 184 -1.65 -12.21 13.88
N TYR A 185 -2.61 -11.52 13.25
CA TYR A 185 -2.72 -11.50 11.80
C TYR A 185 -1.77 -10.53 11.10
N SER A 186 -1.33 -9.46 11.76
CA SER A 186 -0.42 -8.48 11.19
C SER A 186 1.05 -8.72 11.53
N GLY A 187 1.34 -9.23 12.72
CA GLY A 187 2.68 -9.31 13.31
C GLY A 187 3.15 -8.02 13.98
N TYR A 188 2.29 -6.98 14.11
CA TYR A 188 2.69 -5.67 14.62
C TYR A 188 1.83 -5.23 15.81
N THR A 189 2.46 -4.68 16.83
CA THR A 189 1.80 -4.05 17.98
C THR A 189 1.39 -2.61 17.68
N TRP A 190 0.46 -2.03 18.46
CA TRP A 190 0.09 -0.62 18.34
C TRP A 190 1.30 0.32 18.49
N ALA A 191 2.20 0.04 19.44
CA ALA A 191 3.39 0.86 19.66
C ALA A 191 4.29 0.92 18.41
N GLN A 192 4.43 -0.19 17.68
CA GLN A 192 5.17 -0.24 16.43
C GLN A 192 4.45 0.49 15.29
N LEU A 193 3.13 0.41 15.23
CA LEU A 193 2.32 1.02 14.16
C LEU A 193 2.12 2.53 14.35
N LYS A 194 2.13 3.03 15.59
CA LYS A 194 1.81 4.43 15.91
C LYS A 194 2.57 5.46 15.06
N PRO A 195 3.90 5.37 14.86
CA PRO A 195 4.62 6.34 14.01
C PRO A 195 4.11 6.34 12.56
N LEU A 196 3.87 5.16 11.98
CA LEU A 196 3.34 5.01 10.63
C LEU A 196 1.92 5.57 10.52
N VAL A 197 1.06 5.24 11.48
CA VAL A 197 -0.33 5.72 11.55
C VAL A 197 -0.36 7.25 11.65
N THR A 198 0.55 7.84 12.42
CA THR A 198 0.70 9.31 12.51
C THR A 198 1.05 9.91 11.14
N MET A 199 2.03 9.34 10.44
CA MET A 199 2.40 9.82 9.10
C MET A 199 1.24 9.72 8.09
N ILE A 200 0.47 8.63 8.12
CA ILE A 200 -0.72 8.50 7.24
C ILE A 200 -1.77 9.57 7.59
N LEU A 201 -1.97 9.84 8.87
CA LEU A 201 -2.92 10.86 9.33
C LEU A 201 -2.51 12.27 8.89
N GLU A 202 -1.23 12.63 8.99
CA GLU A 202 -0.65 13.88 8.47
C GLU A 202 -0.96 14.08 6.98
N CYS A 203 -0.86 13.04 6.17
CA CYS A 203 -1.21 13.11 4.75
C CYS A 203 -2.69 13.46 4.51
N CYS A 204 -3.55 13.22 5.48
CA CYS A 204 -4.99 13.51 5.40
C CYS A 204 -5.38 14.95 5.82
N GLU A 205 -4.43 15.78 6.28
CA GLU A 205 -4.71 17.17 6.71
C GLU A 205 -5.16 18.06 5.53
N ASN A 206 -4.52 17.89 4.36
CA ASN A 206 -4.89 18.65 3.16
C ASN A 206 -5.00 17.71 1.95
N PRO A 207 -6.11 16.95 1.83
CA PRO A 207 -6.26 15.92 0.82
C PRO A 207 -6.25 16.47 -0.61
N GLN A 208 -6.78 17.66 -0.85
CA GLN A 208 -6.81 18.27 -2.19
C GLN A 208 -5.41 18.62 -2.72
N LYS A 209 -4.49 18.97 -1.81
CA LYS A 209 -3.11 19.27 -2.18
C LYS A 209 -2.25 18.00 -2.27
N HIS A 210 -2.50 17.05 -1.36
CA HIS A 210 -1.65 15.87 -1.21
C HIS A 210 -2.03 14.73 -2.17
N HIS A 211 -3.34 14.41 -2.32
CA HIS A 211 -3.81 13.21 -3.02
C HIS A 211 -5.18 13.42 -3.69
N SER A 212 -5.27 14.43 -4.56
CA SER A 212 -6.54 14.85 -5.19
C SER A 212 -7.26 13.71 -5.90
N ALA A 213 -6.58 12.95 -6.77
CA ALA A 213 -7.20 11.86 -7.52
C ALA A 213 -7.69 10.71 -6.60
N VAL A 214 -6.94 10.40 -5.53
CA VAL A 214 -7.39 9.41 -4.52
C VAL A 214 -8.62 9.93 -3.81
N PHE A 215 -8.62 11.19 -3.39
CA PHE A 215 -9.74 11.82 -2.70
C PHE A 215 -11.01 11.78 -3.55
N GLU A 216 -10.92 12.16 -4.83
CA GLU A 216 -12.04 12.12 -5.77
C GLU A 216 -12.56 10.69 -5.97
N LYS A 217 -11.67 9.74 -6.23
CA LYS A 217 -12.02 8.31 -6.36
C LYS A 217 -12.83 7.81 -5.18
N TYR A 218 -12.38 8.10 -3.95
CA TYR A 218 -13.03 7.62 -2.73
C TYR A 218 -14.18 8.52 -2.23
N SER A 219 -14.50 9.61 -2.93
CA SER A 219 -15.72 10.39 -2.70
C SER A 219 -16.96 9.72 -3.26
N ASP A 220 -16.80 8.78 -4.19
CA ASP A 220 -17.88 8.05 -4.83
C ASP A 220 -18.59 7.12 -3.82
N ARG A 221 -19.90 6.95 -4.03
CA ARG A 221 -20.76 6.05 -3.26
C ARG A 221 -20.28 4.59 -3.31
N ARG A 222 -19.67 4.16 -4.42
CA ARG A 222 -19.07 2.84 -4.62
C ARG A 222 -18.03 2.54 -3.52
N TYR A 223 -17.29 3.56 -3.09
CA TYR A 223 -16.29 3.48 -2.00
C TYR A 223 -16.82 4.01 -0.67
N LYS A 224 -18.15 3.99 -0.47
CA LYS A 224 -18.80 4.44 0.79
C LYS A 224 -18.46 5.88 1.17
N ARG A 225 -18.01 6.70 0.21
CA ARG A 225 -17.56 8.09 0.44
C ARG A 225 -16.48 8.19 1.52
N ALA A 226 -15.54 7.25 1.53
CA ALA A 226 -14.52 7.13 2.56
C ALA A 226 -13.67 8.40 2.71
N SER A 227 -13.31 9.10 1.62
CA SER A 227 -12.55 10.35 1.68
C SER A 227 -13.33 11.47 2.37
N GLY A 228 -14.63 11.60 2.09
CA GLY A 228 -15.50 12.57 2.77
C GLY A 228 -15.67 12.27 4.26
N PHE A 229 -15.76 10.99 4.62
CA PHE A 229 -15.80 10.57 6.03
C PHE A 229 -14.51 10.97 6.77
N VAL A 230 -13.32 10.66 6.19
CA VAL A 230 -12.03 11.02 6.78
C VAL A 230 -11.93 12.53 6.98
N ARG A 231 -12.25 13.31 5.94
CA ARG A 231 -12.25 14.78 6.06
C ARG A 231 -13.15 15.26 7.19
N GLY A 232 -14.36 14.73 7.31
CA GLY A 232 -15.28 15.09 8.40
C GLY A 232 -14.76 14.72 9.79
N GLU A 233 -14.06 13.60 9.95
CA GLU A 233 -13.43 13.25 11.24
C GLU A 233 -12.22 14.14 11.55
N MET A 234 -11.43 14.52 10.54
CA MET A 234 -10.32 15.47 10.70
C MET A 234 -10.83 16.87 11.12
N GLU A 235 -11.89 17.37 10.49
CA GLU A 235 -12.55 18.63 10.85
C GLU A 235 -13.13 18.63 12.27
N LYS A 236 -13.53 17.47 12.79
CA LYS A 236 -13.94 17.28 14.20
C LYS A 236 -12.77 17.20 15.18
N GLY A 237 -11.53 17.28 14.71
CA GLY A 237 -10.34 17.20 15.55
C GLY A 237 -9.98 15.78 15.98
N PHE A 238 -10.11 14.79 15.09
CA PHE A 238 -9.69 13.42 15.36
C PHE A 238 -8.25 13.36 15.85
N GLN A 239 -8.01 12.66 16.96
CA GLN A 239 -6.69 12.45 17.54
C GLN A 239 -6.44 10.97 17.78
N LEU A 240 -5.18 10.56 17.59
CA LEU A 240 -4.75 9.20 17.87
C LEU A 240 -4.71 8.96 19.38
N PRO A 241 -5.04 7.74 19.85
CA PRO A 241 -4.91 7.37 21.25
C PRO A 241 -3.47 7.59 21.75
N THR A 242 -3.34 8.18 22.93
CA THR A 242 -2.06 8.25 23.64
C THR A 242 -1.66 6.85 24.09
N LEU A 243 -0.36 6.50 23.96
CA LEU A 243 0.12 5.27 24.60
C LEU A 243 -0.08 5.42 26.12
N PRO A 244 -0.66 4.42 26.81
CA PRO A 244 -0.72 4.46 28.26
C PRO A 244 0.72 4.57 28.81
N THR A 245 0.94 5.57 29.64
CA THR A 245 2.29 5.98 30.13
C THR A 245 2.85 5.00 31.16
N SER A 246 2.12 3.97 31.56
CA SER A 246 2.60 2.84 32.38
C SER A 246 1.56 1.72 32.34
N ILE A 247 1.93 0.56 31.83
CA ILE A 247 1.31 -0.68 32.31
C ILE A 247 1.85 -0.86 33.72
N SER A 248 1.03 -0.57 34.74
CA SER A 248 1.28 -1.00 36.09
C SER A 248 1.45 -2.53 36.05
N MET A 249 2.59 -3.03 36.50
CA MET A 249 2.91 -4.48 36.54
C MET A 249 1.96 -5.30 37.43
N ASN A 250 0.88 -4.72 37.94
CA ASN A 250 -0.04 -5.36 38.86
C ASN A 250 -1.19 -6.14 38.18
N SER A 251 -1.26 -6.19 36.84
CA SER A 251 -2.28 -6.98 36.14
C SER A 251 -1.80 -8.31 35.57
N LEU A 252 -0.55 -8.71 35.82
CA LEU A 252 0.02 -10.00 35.36
C LEU A 252 -0.19 -11.16 36.37
N SER A 253 -0.81 -10.93 37.52
CA SER A 253 -0.97 -11.96 38.55
C SER A 253 -2.31 -12.72 38.53
N SER A 254 -3.17 -12.51 37.55
CA SER A 254 -4.49 -13.17 37.48
C SER A 254 -4.68 -14.18 36.33
N TYR A 255 -3.62 -14.52 35.59
CA TYR A 255 -3.67 -15.56 34.56
C TYR A 255 -2.61 -16.67 34.80
N THR A 256 -2.62 -17.24 35.99
CA THR A 256 -1.94 -18.50 36.28
C THR A 256 -2.87 -19.40 37.04
N ALA A 257 -3.77 -20.07 36.34
CA ALA A 257 -4.35 -21.35 36.75
C ALA A 257 -5.32 -21.85 35.65
N GLY A 258 -4.95 -22.93 34.99
CA GLY A 258 -5.85 -23.79 34.20
C GLY A 258 -5.65 -23.69 32.71
N ASP A 259 -4.77 -24.50 32.16
CA ASP A 259 -5.12 -25.66 31.35
C ASP A 259 -3.84 -26.28 30.77
N ASP A 260 -3.58 -27.51 31.24
CA ASP A 260 -2.68 -28.48 30.62
C ASP A 260 -3.17 -28.78 29.20
N TYR A 261 -2.51 -28.27 28.18
CA TYR A 261 -2.60 -28.80 26.83
C TYR A 261 -1.21 -29.03 26.23
N ASP A 262 -0.84 -30.31 26.31
CA ASP A 262 -0.13 -31.13 25.35
C ASP A 262 1.31 -30.73 24.97
N PHE A 263 2.21 -31.37 25.73
CA PHE A 263 3.67 -31.40 25.47
C PHE A 263 4.06 -32.19 24.21
N GLU A 264 3.15 -32.97 23.62
CA GLU A 264 3.43 -33.81 22.43
C GLU A 264 3.48 -33.02 21.10
N SER A 265 2.87 -31.86 21.02
CA SER A 265 2.88 -31.05 19.78
C SER A 265 4.22 -30.34 19.50
N ARG A 266 5.08 -30.17 20.50
CA ARG A 266 6.41 -29.55 20.36
C ARG A 266 7.49 -30.49 19.84
N GLU A 267 7.37 -31.79 20.07
CA GLU A 267 8.32 -32.79 19.55
C GLU A 267 8.07 -33.11 18.07
N SER A 268 6.82 -33.09 17.62
CA SER A 268 6.47 -33.31 16.21
C SER A 268 7.01 -32.19 15.30
N ALA A 269 7.04 -30.96 15.78
CA ALA A 269 7.58 -29.82 15.01
C ALA A 269 9.11 -29.88 14.87
N LYS A 270 9.81 -30.45 15.86
CA LYS A 270 11.28 -30.60 15.80
C LYS A 270 11.74 -31.68 14.83
N ARG A 271 10.93 -32.72 14.57
CA ARG A 271 11.25 -33.78 13.61
C ARG A 271 11.13 -33.33 12.13
N PHE A 272 10.34 -32.28 11.83
CA PHE A 272 10.20 -31.75 10.47
C PHE A 272 11.33 -30.82 10.04
N ILE A 273 12.13 -30.32 10.97
CA ILE A 273 13.23 -29.35 10.68
C ILE A 273 14.59 -30.06 10.48
N GLN A 274 14.71 -31.36 10.81
CA GLN A 274 15.98 -32.10 10.74
C GLN A 274 16.18 -32.97 9.48
N VAL A 275 15.34 -32.86 8.46
CA VAL A 275 15.54 -33.57 7.20
C VAL A 275 15.70 -32.56 6.07
N LYS A 276 16.84 -31.91 6.01
CA LYS A 276 17.55 -31.39 4.82
C LYS A 276 18.79 -30.61 5.27
N ALA A 277 19.85 -31.34 5.57
CA ALA A 277 21.20 -30.87 5.39
C ALA A 277 21.82 -31.75 4.30
#